data_e135acaca6bb1fb5f5b35380f07e24b0
#
_entry.id   e135acaca6bb1fb5f5b35380f07e24b0
#
_cell.length_a   1.000
_cell.length_b   1.000
_cell.length_c   1.000
_cell.angle_alpha   90.00
_cell.angle_beta   90.00
_cell.angle_gamma   90.00
#
_symmetry.space_group_name_H-M   'P 1'
#
loop_
_entity.id
_entity.type
_entity.pdbx_description
1 polymer ?
#
loop_
_entity_poly.entity_id
_entity_poly.type
_entity_poly.pdbx_seq_one_letter_code
_entity_poly.pdbx_strand_id
1 'polypeptide(L)'
;MFSTRLTQLIAANQIAGAIWVALATLIFGVSHDSALEIVLAVALALSGLVGGVLALRSSRVGITILVVVLLLQIIRFANAAFAWQFYLGATWRLTIQPTAGTDFGFEGLFSITPWPVGGRSLLELNLTALLTSIYLLFRLYRARFQEAVIPIAPHDQEPRS
;
A
#
# COMPACT_ATOMS: atom_id res chain seq x y z
N MET A 1 -17.69 -9.98 11.89
CA MET A 1 -16.57 -9.39 12.65
C MET A 1 -15.31 -9.54 11.81
N PHE A 2 -14.79 -8.47 11.15
CA PHE A 2 -13.58 -8.58 10.33
C PHE A 2 -12.37 -8.76 11.23
N SER A 3 -11.54 -9.74 10.89
CA SER A 3 -10.41 -10.17 11.71
C SER A 3 -9.35 -9.06 11.83
N THR A 4 -9.09 -8.61 13.05
CA THR A 4 -7.91 -7.78 13.37
C THR A 4 -6.62 -8.43 12.88
N ARG A 5 -6.58 -9.78 12.84
CA ARG A 5 -5.45 -10.57 12.33
C ARG A 5 -5.13 -10.29 10.87
N LEU A 6 -6.15 -10.15 10.00
CA LEU A 6 -5.89 -9.84 8.59
C LEU A 6 -5.28 -8.45 8.41
N THR A 7 -5.74 -7.45 9.18
CA THR A 7 -5.10 -6.12 9.16
C THR A 7 -3.66 -6.18 9.64
N GLN A 8 -3.39 -6.99 10.68
CA GLN A 8 -2.02 -7.18 11.17
C GLN A 8 -1.13 -7.87 10.13
N LEU A 9 -1.65 -8.85 9.40
CA LEU A 9 -0.93 -9.50 8.31
C LEU A 9 -0.61 -8.52 7.18
N ILE A 10 -1.58 -7.70 6.77
CA ILE A 10 -1.38 -6.65 5.75
C ILE A 10 -0.31 -5.65 6.23
N ALA A 11 -0.40 -5.20 7.48
CA ALA A 11 0.57 -4.28 8.07
C ALA A 11 1.97 -4.89 8.12
N ALA A 12 2.09 -6.13 8.57
CA ALA A 12 3.36 -6.87 8.62
C ALA A 12 3.98 -7.04 7.23
N ASN A 13 3.16 -7.36 6.22
CA ASN A 13 3.61 -7.46 4.83
C ASN A 13 4.19 -6.13 4.32
N GLN A 14 3.54 -5.00 4.59
CA GLN A 14 4.03 -3.69 4.18
C GLN A 14 5.32 -3.29 4.92
N ILE A 15 5.43 -3.60 6.22
CA ILE A 15 6.65 -3.40 7.00
C ILE A 15 7.80 -4.23 6.41
N ALA A 16 7.56 -5.52 6.16
CA ALA A 16 8.57 -6.41 5.59
C ALA A 16 9.04 -5.93 4.20
N GLY A 17 8.11 -5.48 3.35
CA GLY A 17 8.44 -4.88 2.06
C GLY A 17 9.27 -3.61 2.20
N ALA A 18 8.94 -2.72 3.13
CA ALA A 18 9.69 -1.49 3.38
C ALA A 18 11.12 -1.78 3.87
N ILE A 19 11.29 -2.75 4.76
CA ILE A 19 12.61 -3.21 5.22
C ILE A 19 13.38 -3.80 4.05
N TRP A 20 12.72 -4.61 3.20
CA TRP A 20 13.35 -5.20 2.02
C TRP A 20 13.87 -4.13 1.04
N VAL A 21 13.09 -3.08 0.76
CA VAL A 21 13.53 -1.95 -0.06
C VAL A 21 14.78 -1.31 0.53
N ALA A 22 14.79 -1.04 1.84
CA ALA A 22 15.94 -0.45 2.51
C ALA A 22 17.19 -1.35 2.40
N LEU A 23 17.05 -2.66 2.66
CA LEU A 23 18.14 -3.62 2.55
C LEU A 23 18.64 -3.77 1.11
N ALA A 24 17.74 -3.87 0.15
CA ALA A 24 18.10 -3.97 -1.27
C ALA A 24 18.87 -2.73 -1.72
N THR A 25 18.45 -1.54 -1.31
CA THR A 25 19.15 -0.28 -1.59
C THR A 25 20.57 -0.25 -0.98
N LEU A 26 20.72 -0.76 0.26
CA LEU A 26 22.04 -0.81 0.91
C LEU A 26 22.99 -1.84 0.30
N ILE A 27 22.47 -3.00 -0.13
CA ILE A 27 23.29 -4.12 -0.61
C ILE A 27 23.65 -3.96 -2.10
N PHE A 28 22.66 -3.60 -2.91
CA PHE A 28 22.81 -3.56 -4.37
C PHE A 28 23.09 -2.16 -4.92
N GLY A 29 23.10 -1.16 -4.04
CA GLY A 29 23.17 0.24 -4.44
C GLY A 29 21.87 0.76 -5.04
N VAL A 30 21.83 2.05 -5.27
CA VAL A 30 20.68 2.71 -5.90
C VAL A 30 20.95 2.76 -7.40
N SER A 31 20.26 1.90 -8.16
CA SER A 31 20.25 1.97 -9.64
C SER A 31 19.28 3.05 -10.16
N HIS A 32 19.09 4.12 -9.38
CA HIS A 32 18.18 5.19 -9.74
C HIS A 32 18.95 6.31 -10.46
N ASP A 33 18.46 6.67 -11.63
CA ASP A 33 19.09 7.69 -12.48
C ASP A 33 18.84 9.12 -11.98
N SER A 34 17.96 9.32 -10.99
CA SER A 34 17.64 10.66 -10.48
C SER A 34 17.48 10.73 -8.95
N ALA A 35 17.92 11.86 -8.37
CA ALA A 35 17.71 12.14 -6.94
C ALA A 35 16.21 12.14 -6.56
N LEU A 36 15.34 12.52 -7.49
CA LEU A 36 13.88 12.52 -7.27
C LEU A 36 13.36 11.10 -7.06
N GLU A 37 13.81 10.12 -7.83
CA GLU A 37 13.42 8.72 -7.66
C GLU A 37 13.81 8.20 -6.29
N ILE A 38 15.04 8.51 -5.84
CA ILE A 38 15.51 8.12 -4.52
C ILE A 38 14.61 8.70 -3.42
N VAL A 39 14.33 10.00 -3.49
CA VAL A 39 13.49 10.67 -2.51
C VAL A 39 12.09 10.07 -2.47
N LEU A 40 11.48 9.82 -3.63
CA LEU A 40 10.15 9.21 -3.71
C LEU A 40 10.15 7.76 -3.22
N ALA A 41 11.15 6.96 -3.58
CA ALA A 41 11.29 5.59 -3.11
C ALA A 41 11.40 5.52 -1.57
N VAL A 42 12.25 6.38 -0.99
CA VAL A 42 12.42 6.48 0.47
C VAL A 42 11.11 6.95 1.13
N ALA A 43 10.45 7.99 0.59
CA ALA A 43 9.20 8.50 1.13
C ALA A 43 8.09 7.45 1.12
N LEU A 44 7.97 6.68 0.03
CA LEU A 44 6.98 5.61 -0.08
C LEU A 44 7.30 4.42 0.84
N ALA A 45 8.57 4.02 0.94
CA ALA A 45 8.98 2.97 1.87
C ALA A 45 8.74 3.37 3.33
N LEU A 46 9.11 4.60 3.72
CA LEU A 46 8.82 5.14 5.05
C LEU A 46 7.31 5.23 5.31
N SER A 47 6.51 5.62 4.32
CA SER A 47 5.06 5.65 4.45
C SER A 47 4.48 4.25 4.68
N GLY A 48 4.97 3.23 3.98
CA GLY A 48 4.61 1.83 4.20
C GLY A 48 4.99 1.34 5.60
N LEU A 49 6.20 1.68 6.06
CA LEU A 49 6.69 1.33 7.40
C LEU A 49 5.84 2.00 8.49
N VAL A 50 5.70 3.33 8.45
CA VAL A 50 4.94 4.11 9.44
C VAL A 50 3.47 3.71 9.43
N GLY A 51 2.86 3.61 8.26
CA GLY A 51 1.48 3.15 8.10
C GLY A 51 1.29 1.74 8.69
N GLY A 52 2.22 0.82 8.41
CA GLY A 52 2.21 -0.53 8.94
C GLY A 52 2.30 -0.56 10.48
N VAL A 53 3.27 0.14 11.06
CA VAL A 53 3.45 0.21 12.53
C VAL A 53 2.22 0.82 13.21
N LEU A 54 1.68 1.90 12.67
CA LEU A 54 0.47 2.53 13.21
C LEU A 54 -0.77 1.63 13.05
N ALA A 55 -0.89 0.90 11.94
CA ALA A 55 -2.00 -0.03 11.72
C ALA A 55 -1.94 -1.25 12.66
N LEU A 56 -0.73 -1.74 13.01
CA LEU A 56 -0.56 -2.76 14.06
C LEU A 56 -1.12 -2.31 15.41
N ARG A 57 -1.05 -1.01 15.70
CA ARG A 57 -1.64 -0.37 16.89
C ARG A 57 -3.13 -0.03 16.70
N SER A 58 -3.78 -0.55 15.65
CA SER A 58 -5.18 -0.28 15.31
C SER A 58 -5.50 1.21 15.07
N SER A 59 -4.50 2.02 14.73
CA SER A 59 -4.65 3.43 14.42
C SER A 59 -5.37 3.61 13.07
N ARG A 60 -6.40 4.44 13.02
CA ARG A 60 -7.10 4.81 11.79
C ARG A 60 -6.17 5.53 10.80
N VAL A 61 -5.31 6.40 11.32
CA VAL A 61 -4.31 7.10 10.50
C VAL A 61 -3.40 6.09 9.83
N GLY A 62 -2.91 5.08 10.56
CA GLY A 62 -2.09 4.01 10.01
C GLY A 62 -2.80 3.24 8.89
N ILE A 63 -4.07 2.86 9.11
CA ILE A 63 -4.86 2.17 8.08
C ILE A 63 -5.07 3.06 6.86
N THR A 64 -5.32 4.36 7.04
CA THR A 64 -5.47 5.31 5.92
C THR A 64 -4.18 5.44 5.11
N ILE A 65 -3.03 5.56 5.77
CA ILE A 65 -1.72 5.59 5.11
C ILE A 65 -1.50 4.30 4.31
N LEU A 66 -1.80 3.12 4.90
CA LEU A 66 -1.68 1.84 4.19
C LEU A 66 -2.58 1.77 2.97
N VAL A 67 -3.82 2.27 3.04
CA VAL A 67 -4.71 2.33 1.87
C VAL A 67 -4.08 3.14 0.76
N VAL A 68 -3.55 4.33 1.05
CA VAL A 68 -2.90 5.19 0.04
C VAL A 68 -1.70 4.46 -0.58
N VAL A 69 -0.83 3.87 0.23
CA VAL A 69 0.35 3.13 -0.22
C VAL A 69 -0.04 1.94 -1.10
N LEU A 70 -1.10 1.19 -0.72
CA LEU A 70 -1.61 0.07 -1.51
C LEU A 70 -2.25 0.51 -2.83
N LEU A 71 -3.00 1.62 -2.83
CA LEU A 71 -3.59 2.16 -4.06
C LEU A 71 -2.52 2.51 -5.10
N LEU A 72 -1.37 3.05 -4.67
CA LEU A 72 -0.25 3.34 -5.55
C LEU A 72 0.43 2.08 -6.12
N GLN A 73 0.24 0.92 -5.47
CA GLN A 73 0.79 -0.37 -5.90
C GLN A 73 -0.13 -1.17 -6.83
N ILE A 74 -1.38 -0.72 -7.06
CA ILE A 74 -2.35 -1.50 -7.83
C ILE A 74 -1.91 -1.66 -9.28
N ILE A 75 -1.40 -0.60 -9.88
CA ILE A 75 -1.11 -0.56 -11.31
C ILE A 75 0.39 -0.35 -11.53
N ARG A 76 0.95 -1.23 -12.36
CA ARG A 76 2.23 -1.03 -13.02
C ARG A 76 1.97 -0.84 -14.50
N PHE A 77 2.56 0.18 -15.08
CA PHE A 77 2.48 0.38 -16.51
C PHE A 77 3.79 0.91 -17.08
N ALA A 78 4.06 0.56 -18.34
CA ALA A 78 5.11 1.14 -19.14
C ALA A 78 4.60 1.33 -20.57
N ASN A 79 5.02 2.41 -21.19
CA ASN A 79 4.82 2.69 -22.61
C ASN A 79 6.08 3.39 -23.17
N ALA A 80 6.05 3.80 -24.41
CA ALA A 80 7.20 4.46 -25.05
C ALA A 80 7.62 5.80 -24.40
N ALA A 81 6.73 6.44 -23.62
CA ALA A 81 6.98 7.76 -23.04
C ALA A 81 7.25 7.72 -21.54
N PHE A 82 6.70 6.75 -20.82
CA PHE A 82 6.73 6.73 -19.36
C PHE A 82 6.54 5.32 -18.80
N ALA A 83 7.27 5.00 -17.72
CA ALA A 83 7.07 3.79 -16.94
C ALA A 83 6.86 4.13 -15.46
N TRP A 84 5.88 3.47 -14.85
CA TRP A 84 5.58 3.52 -13.43
C TRP A 84 5.54 2.11 -12.85
N GLN A 85 6.30 1.88 -11.80
CA GLN A 85 6.19 0.66 -11.01
C GLN A 85 6.47 0.94 -9.55
N PHE A 86 5.59 0.42 -8.69
CA PHE A 86 5.77 0.48 -7.25
C PHE A 86 5.21 -0.78 -6.61
N TYR A 87 6.06 -1.54 -5.92
CA TYR A 87 5.68 -2.73 -5.18
C TYR A 87 6.33 -2.75 -3.80
N LEU A 88 5.59 -3.19 -2.80
CA LEU A 88 6.06 -3.28 -1.43
C LEU A 88 5.46 -4.53 -0.76
N GLY A 89 6.27 -5.57 -0.57
CA GLY A 89 5.87 -6.82 0.05
C GLY A 89 5.39 -7.90 -0.92
N ALA A 90 4.47 -8.76 -0.48
CA ALA A 90 3.93 -9.84 -1.29
C ALA A 90 2.98 -9.30 -2.36
N THR A 91 3.19 -9.72 -3.59
CA THR A 91 2.43 -9.30 -4.76
C THR A 91 1.89 -10.51 -5.50
N TRP A 92 0.64 -10.41 -5.94
CA TRP A 92 0.05 -11.30 -6.94
C TRP A 92 -0.32 -10.44 -8.13
N ARG A 93 0.38 -10.64 -9.24
CA ARG A 93 0.30 -9.80 -10.43
C ARG A 93 -0.48 -10.50 -11.53
N LEU A 94 -1.34 -9.73 -12.18
CA LEU A 94 -1.99 -10.09 -13.43
C LEU A 94 -1.40 -9.21 -14.53
N THR A 95 -0.58 -9.79 -15.40
CA THR A 95 -0.05 -9.13 -16.60
C THR A 95 -1.13 -9.19 -17.68
N ILE A 96 -1.43 -8.05 -18.30
CA ILE A 96 -2.43 -7.92 -19.36
C ILE A 96 -1.72 -7.75 -20.70
N GLN A 97 -0.58 -7.07 -20.73
CA GLN A 97 0.25 -6.82 -21.90
C GLN A 97 1.72 -7.01 -21.56
N PRO A 98 2.57 -7.51 -22.47
CA PRO A 98 2.29 -7.90 -23.88
C PRO A 98 1.57 -9.24 -24.01
N THR A 99 1.64 -10.11 -23.00
CA THR A 99 0.98 -11.41 -22.97
C THR A 99 0.28 -11.58 -21.62
N ALA A 100 -0.95 -12.10 -21.64
CA ALA A 100 -1.66 -12.36 -20.40
C ALA A 100 -0.94 -13.44 -19.57
N GLY A 101 -0.80 -13.20 -18.28
CA GLY A 101 -0.15 -14.12 -17.35
C GLY A 101 -0.37 -13.73 -15.90
N THR A 102 -0.05 -14.64 -15.00
CA THR A 102 -0.07 -14.36 -13.56
C THR A 102 1.26 -14.75 -12.95
N ASP A 103 1.71 -13.95 -11.98
CA ASP A 103 2.93 -14.19 -11.25
C ASP A 103 2.74 -13.82 -9.77
N PHE A 104 3.45 -14.53 -8.89
CA PHE A 104 3.42 -14.30 -7.45
C PHE A 104 4.85 -14.13 -6.94
N GLY A 105 5.08 -13.06 -6.17
CA GLY A 105 6.40 -12.76 -5.64
C GLY A 105 6.37 -11.95 -4.35
N PHE A 106 7.57 -11.77 -3.80
CA PHE A 106 7.81 -10.80 -2.72
C PHE A 106 8.80 -9.77 -3.23
N GLU A 107 8.37 -8.52 -3.31
CA GLU A 107 9.12 -7.46 -3.98
C GLU A 107 9.16 -6.18 -3.14
N GLY A 108 10.24 -5.44 -3.34
CA GLY A 108 10.36 -4.06 -2.95
C GLY A 108 11.01 -3.31 -4.11
N LEU A 109 10.21 -2.62 -4.89
CA LEU A 109 10.64 -1.97 -6.10
C LEU A 109 9.89 -0.65 -6.29
N PHE A 110 10.63 0.39 -6.58
CA PHE A 110 10.10 1.67 -7.04
C PHE A 110 10.91 2.14 -8.24
N SER A 111 10.25 2.51 -9.32
CA SER A 111 10.87 3.17 -10.47
C SER A 111 9.88 4.07 -11.19
N ILE A 112 10.37 5.24 -11.58
CA ILE A 112 9.72 6.15 -12.52
C ILE A 112 10.74 6.41 -13.61
N THR A 113 10.49 5.94 -14.83
CA THR A 113 11.41 6.11 -15.93
C THR A 113 10.73 6.87 -17.06
N PRO A 114 11.14 8.14 -17.32
CA PRO A 114 10.71 8.84 -18.52
C PRO A 114 11.45 8.22 -19.73
N TRP A 115 10.73 7.96 -20.80
CA TRP A 115 11.25 7.36 -22.04
C TRP A 115 12.06 6.06 -21.84
N PRO A 116 11.40 4.97 -21.34
CA PRO A 116 12.08 3.71 -21.16
C PRO A 116 12.62 3.15 -22.48
N VAL A 117 13.90 2.76 -22.47
CA VAL A 117 14.55 2.17 -23.63
C VAL A 117 13.91 0.80 -23.90
N GLY A 118 13.27 0.64 -25.08
CA GLY A 118 12.75 -0.66 -25.49
C GLY A 118 11.28 -0.73 -25.84
N GLY A 119 10.50 0.33 -25.65
CA GLY A 119 9.18 0.58 -26.28
C GLY A 119 8.08 -0.48 -26.14
N ARG A 120 8.23 -1.50 -25.29
CA ARG A 120 7.18 -2.50 -25.09
C ARG A 120 6.16 -1.96 -24.11
N SER A 121 4.89 -1.94 -24.53
CA SER A 121 3.78 -1.62 -23.64
C SER A 121 3.64 -2.73 -22.60
N LEU A 122 3.58 -2.35 -21.33
CA LEU A 122 3.34 -3.24 -20.20
C LEU A 122 2.17 -2.70 -19.39
N LEU A 123 1.24 -3.57 -19.04
CA LEU A 123 0.18 -3.27 -18.08
C LEU A 123 0.03 -4.47 -17.14
N GLU A 124 0.24 -4.22 -15.85
CA GLU A 124 0.06 -5.21 -14.79
C GLU A 124 -0.85 -4.67 -13.69
N LEU A 125 -1.66 -5.54 -13.11
CA LEU A 125 -2.48 -5.29 -11.94
C LEU A 125 -1.97 -6.12 -10.76
N ASN A 126 -1.70 -5.45 -9.64
CA ASN A 126 -1.38 -6.11 -8.38
C ASN A 126 -2.68 -6.46 -7.64
N LEU A 127 -3.11 -7.70 -7.77
CA LEU A 127 -4.34 -8.21 -7.16
C LEU A 127 -4.26 -8.20 -5.62
N THR A 128 -3.09 -8.46 -5.04
CA THR A 128 -2.89 -8.37 -3.59
C THR A 128 -3.16 -6.95 -3.08
N ALA A 129 -2.59 -5.94 -3.73
CA ALA A 129 -2.79 -4.54 -3.36
C ALA A 129 -4.26 -4.12 -3.56
N LEU A 130 -4.90 -4.54 -4.65
CA LEU A 130 -6.31 -4.27 -4.92
C LEU A 130 -7.22 -4.85 -3.85
N LEU A 131 -7.13 -6.15 -3.57
CA LEU A 131 -7.99 -6.85 -2.61
C LEU A 131 -7.78 -6.35 -1.18
N THR A 132 -6.53 -6.09 -0.81
CA THR A 132 -6.20 -5.58 0.53
C THR A 132 -6.65 -4.13 0.72
N SER A 133 -6.54 -3.28 -0.31
CA SER A 133 -7.05 -1.90 -0.24
C SER A 133 -8.57 -1.86 -0.11
N ILE A 134 -9.31 -2.67 -0.88
CA ILE A 134 -10.77 -2.81 -0.76
C ILE A 134 -11.16 -3.25 0.66
N TYR A 135 -10.49 -4.26 1.21
CA TYR A 135 -10.72 -4.73 2.58
C TYR A 135 -10.52 -3.62 3.61
N LEU A 136 -9.40 -2.87 3.52
CA LEU A 136 -9.09 -1.80 4.48
C LEU A 136 -10.06 -0.61 4.35
N LEU A 137 -10.45 -0.23 3.12
CA LEU A 137 -11.46 0.80 2.86
C LEU A 137 -12.81 0.42 3.48
N PHE A 138 -13.24 -0.83 3.29
CA PHE A 138 -14.48 -1.31 3.88
C PHE A 138 -14.42 -1.28 5.42
N ARG A 139 -13.28 -1.63 6.00
CA ARG A 139 -13.06 -1.54 7.45
C ARG A 139 -13.14 -0.11 7.96
N LEU A 140 -12.51 0.85 7.28
CA LEU A 140 -12.58 2.28 7.64
C LEU A 140 -14.01 2.81 7.54
N TYR A 141 -14.73 2.45 6.49
CA TYR A 141 -16.12 2.84 6.29
C TYR A 141 -17.00 2.33 7.43
N ARG A 142 -16.92 1.04 7.76
CA ARG A 142 -17.71 0.44 8.85
C ARG A 142 -17.42 1.06 10.21
N ALA A 143 -16.16 1.41 10.49
CA ALA A 143 -15.79 2.06 11.74
C ALA A 143 -16.46 3.46 11.89
N ARG A 144 -16.59 4.21 10.78
CA ARG A 144 -17.30 5.49 10.78
C ARG A 144 -18.80 5.34 11.07
N PHE A 145 -19.42 4.31 10.49
CA PHE A 145 -20.86 4.07 10.72
C PHE A 145 -21.19 3.70 12.17
N GLN A 146 -20.34 2.91 12.82
CA GLN A 146 -20.56 2.52 14.21
C GLN A 146 -20.50 3.71 15.18
N GLU A 147 -19.67 4.71 14.90
CA GLU A 147 -19.61 5.95 15.71
C GLU A 147 -20.81 6.86 15.50
N ALA A 148 -21.34 6.90 14.26
CA ALA A 148 -22.50 7.72 13.94
C ALA A 148 -23.82 7.18 14.57
N VAL A 149 -23.84 5.90 14.94
CA VAL A 149 -25.04 5.19 15.45
C VAL A 149 -25.06 5.10 16.98
N ILE A 150 -23.98 5.45 17.69
CA ILE A 150 -24.02 5.49 19.16
C ILE A 150 -24.84 6.70 19.59
N PRO A 151 -26.10 6.53 20.13
CA PRO A 151 -26.87 7.64 20.66
C PRO A 151 -26.07 8.27 21.80
N ILE A 152 -25.96 9.58 21.81
CA ILE A 152 -25.52 10.33 22.99
C ILE A 152 -26.42 9.88 24.12
N ALA A 153 -25.90 9.13 25.07
CA ALA A 153 -26.66 8.76 26.27
C ALA A 153 -27.23 10.05 26.87
N PRO A 154 -28.53 10.12 27.16
CA PRO A 154 -29.08 11.30 27.78
C PRO A 154 -28.33 11.54 29.07
N HIS A 155 -27.77 12.75 29.18
CA HIS A 155 -27.18 13.23 30.42
C HIS A 155 -28.14 12.93 31.55
N ASP A 156 -27.75 12.10 32.51
CA ASP A 156 -28.52 11.80 33.70
C ASP A 156 -29.02 13.12 34.27
N GLN A 157 -30.35 13.29 34.26
CA GLN A 157 -30.98 14.35 34.97
C GLN A 157 -30.69 14.10 36.45
N GLU A 158 -29.80 14.90 37.01
CA GLU A 158 -29.59 14.93 38.47
C GLU A 158 -31.00 15.05 39.15
N PRO A 159 -31.33 14.19 40.11
CA PRO A 159 -32.55 14.35 40.88
C PRO A 159 -32.40 15.66 41.67
N ARG A 160 -33.21 16.66 41.31
CA ARG A 160 -33.42 17.85 42.16
C ARG A 160 -34.08 17.40 43.44
N SER A 161 -33.31 17.34 44.51
CA SER A 161 -33.75 17.29 45.92
C SER A 161 -34.20 18.66 46.37
#